data_c46997eb7415cd21903ed8978c281e93
#
_entry.id   c46997eb7415cd21903ed8978c281e93
#
_cell.length_a   1.000
_cell.length_b   1.000
_cell.length_c   1.000
_cell.angle_alpha   90.00
_cell.angle_beta   90.00
_cell.angle_gamma   90.00
#
_symmetry.space_group_name_H-M   'P 1'
#
loop_
_entity.id
_entity.type
_entity.pdbx_description
1 polymer ?
#
loop_
_entity_poly.entity_id
_entity_poly.type
_entity_poly.pdbx_seq_one_letter_code
_entity_poly.pdbx_strand_id
1 'polypeptide(L)'
;VIGVIHGYINRHDKQLYPSLKSVGKEDIEQSILFYLKDKGVLRFNDITFRTVYNAPGGLGTDRYQMNKKAQEYLCKKYPKIAKPKFRKDGTPEVSLNRNPDI
;
A
#
# COMPACT_ATOMS: atom_id res chain seq x y z
N VAL A 1 -6.73 4.27 -1.70
CA VAL A 1 -5.97 3.51 -0.78
C VAL A 1 -6.17 4.02 0.62
N ILE A 2 -5.46 3.44 1.47
CA ILE A 2 -5.39 3.62 2.86
C ILE A 2 -4.76 4.95 3.21
N GLY A 3 -5.35 5.65 4.12
CA GLY A 3 -4.78 6.87 4.63
C GLY A 3 -3.81 6.61 5.77
N VAL A 4 -3.85 7.44 6.79
CA VAL A 4 -2.93 7.42 7.91
C VAL A 4 -3.23 6.33 8.94
N ILE A 5 -4.39 5.69 8.84
CA ILE A 5 -4.80 4.64 9.76
C ILE A 5 -5.62 3.59 9.04
N HIS A 6 -5.41 2.32 9.40
CA HIS A 6 -6.24 1.23 8.94
C HIS A 6 -6.39 0.20 10.05
N GLY A 7 -7.43 -0.61 9.97
CA GLY A 7 -7.68 -1.68 10.90
C GLY A 7 -8.24 -2.90 10.20
N TYR A 8 -8.12 -4.05 10.82
CA TYR A 8 -8.63 -5.30 10.27
C TYR A 8 -8.86 -6.30 11.39
N ILE A 9 -9.70 -7.29 11.09
CA ILE A 9 -9.89 -8.42 11.99
C ILE A 9 -8.73 -9.40 11.76
N ASN A 10 -7.94 -9.66 12.80
CA ASN A 10 -6.83 -10.60 12.69
C ASN A 10 -7.38 -12.03 12.67
N ARG A 11 -7.31 -12.66 11.52
CA ARG A 11 -7.75 -14.04 11.33
C ARG A 11 -6.62 -15.05 11.43
N HIS A 12 -5.41 -14.59 11.76
CA HIS A 12 -4.21 -15.42 11.81
C HIS A 12 -3.95 -16.16 10.50
N ASP A 13 -4.32 -15.54 9.37
CA ASP A 13 -4.18 -16.12 8.04
C ASP A 13 -2.90 -15.58 7.40
N LYS A 14 -1.93 -16.46 7.19
CA LYS A 14 -0.64 -16.08 6.63
C LYS A 14 -0.74 -15.54 5.21
N GLN A 15 -1.80 -15.90 4.48
CA GLN A 15 -2.03 -15.37 3.13
C GLN A 15 -2.36 -13.88 3.12
N LEU A 16 -2.72 -13.32 4.27
CA LEU A 16 -3.04 -11.90 4.43
C LEU A 16 -1.85 -11.07 4.94
N TYR A 17 -0.69 -11.68 5.10
CA TYR A 17 0.51 -10.98 5.58
C TYR A 17 1.29 -10.40 4.41
N PRO A 18 1.65 -9.11 4.45
CA PRO A 18 2.46 -8.53 3.39
C PRO A 18 3.87 -9.12 3.37
N SER A 19 4.48 -9.14 2.20
CA SER A 19 5.85 -9.62 2.01
C SER A 19 6.87 -8.58 2.48
N LEU A 20 8.05 -9.03 2.91
CA LEU A 20 9.16 -8.13 3.19
C LEU A 20 9.61 -7.35 1.96
N LYS A 21 9.28 -7.83 0.76
CA LYS A 21 9.63 -7.16 -0.50
C LYS A 21 8.79 -5.91 -0.75
N SER A 22 7.70 -5.71 -0.01
CA SER A 22 6.85 -4.52 -0.12
C SER A 22 7.12 -3.50 0.98
N VAL A 23 8.23 -3.60 1.69
CA VAL A 23 8.57 -2.66 2.77
C VAL A 23 8.55 -1.22 2.24
N GLY A 24 7.84 -0.35 2.97
CA GLY A 24 7.55 1.01 2.54
C GLY A 24 6.16 1.17 1.92
N LYS A 25 5.57 0.06 1.44
CA LYS A 25 4.21 0.03 0.88
C LYS A 25 3.46 -1.22 1.34
N GLU A 26 3.78 -1.71 2.52
CA GLU A 26 3.16 -2.90 3.10
C GLU A 26 1.67 -2.72 3.33
N ASP A 27 1.23 -1.50 3.61
CA ASP A 27 -0.18 -1.16 3.75
C ASP A 27 -0.94 -1.36 2.44
N ILE A 28 -0.31 -1.03 1.33
CA ILE A 28 -0.90 -1.21 0.00
C ILE A 28 -1.00 -2.70 -0.33
N GLU A 29 0.05 -3.47 -0.10
CA GLU A 29 0.00 -4.91 -0.31
C GLU A 29 -1.07 -5.55 0.57
N GLN A 30 -1.16 -5.17 1.83
CA GLN A 30 -2.17 -5.70 2.73
C GLN A 30 -3.58 -5.40 2.23
N SER A 31 -3.83 -4.20 1.70
CA SER A 31 -5.11 -3.86 1.08
C SER A 31 -5.43 -4.77 -0.10
N ILE A 32 -4.45 -5.06 -0.93
CA ILE A 32 -4.62 -5.96 -2.08
C ILE A 32 -4.98 -7.36 -1.61
N LEU A 33 -4.26 -7.87 -0.62
CA LEU A 33 -4.48 -9.22 -0.09
C LEU A 33 -5.88 -9.38 0.50
N PHE A 34 -6.34 -8.40 1.30
CA PHE A 34 -7.70 -8.42 1.84
C PHE A 34 -8.75 -8.29 0.75
N TYR A 35 -8.50 -7.44 -0.25
CA TYR A 35 -9.42 -7.30 -1.38
C TYR A 35 -9.57 -8.61 -2.15
N LEU A 36 -8.46 -9.30 -2.42
CA LEU A 36 -8.49 -10.56 -3.15
C LEU A 36 -9.24 -11.65 -2.39
N LYS A 37 -9.13 -11.66 -1.06
CA LYS A 37 -9.80 -12.67 -0.24
C LYS A 37 -11.27 -12.35 0.01
N ASP A 38 -11.57 -11.10 0.36
CA ASP A 38 -12.91 -10.69 0.81
C ASP A 38 -13.71 -9.98 -0.27
N LYS A 39 -13.11 -9.68 -1.42
CA LYS A 39 -13.72 -8.96 -2.55
C LYS A 39 -14.11 -7.53 -2.20
N GLY A 40 -13.54 -6.95 -1.17
CA GLY A 40 -13.81 -5.58 -0.80
C GLY A 40 -13.01 -5.10 0.39
N VAL A 41 -12.87 -3.79 0.49
CA VAL A 41 -12.23 -3.10 1.61
C VAL A 41 -13.04 -1.84 1.87
N LEU A 42 -13.38 -1.59 3.14
CA LEU A 42 -14.09 -0.37 3.53
C LEU A 42 -13.12 0.77 3.72
N ARG A 43 -13.54 1.95 3.29
CA ARG A 43 -12.79 3.18 3.52
C ARG A 43 -13.70 4.23 4.12
N PHE A 44 -13.29 4.78 5.28
CA PHE A 44 -13.99 5.88 5.93
C PHE A 44 -13.30 7.18 5.54
N ASN A 45 -13.97 7.99 4.71
CA ASN A 45 -13.38 9.20 4.16
C ASN A 45 -13.45 10.40 5.12
N ASP A 46 -14.25 10.29 6.16
CA ASP A 46 -14.49 11.35 7.15
C ASP A 46 -13.68 11.16 8.44
N ILE A 47 -12.85 10.13 8.50
CA ILE A 47 -12.00 9.84 9.67
C ILE A 47 -10.55 9.94 9.27
N THR A 48 -9.80 10.82 9.92
CA THR A 48 -8.37 10.99 9.67
C THR A 48 -7.72 11.73 10.85
N PHE A 49 -6.41 11.83 10.83
CA PHE A 49 -5.67 12.68 11.74
C PHE A 49 -4.45 13.28 11.04
N ARG A 50 -3.88 14.32 11.65
CA ARG A 50 -2.75 15.02 11.06
C ARG A 50 -1.48 14.20 11.17
N THR A 51 -0.72 14.19 10.08
CA THR A 51 0.64 13.64 10.06
C THR A 51 1.56 14.64 9.37
N VAL A 52 2.86 14.52 9.65
CA VAL A 52 3.89 15.31 8.98
C VAL A 52 4.74 14.35 8.16
N TYR A 53 4.68 14.50 6.83
CA TYR A 53 5.48 13.67 5.94
C TYR A 53 6.95 14.04 6.02
N ASN A 54 7.80 13.01 5.97
CA ASN A 54 9.25 13.16 5.99
C ASN A 54 9.78 13.89 7.25
N ALA A 55 9.03 13.80 8.35
CA ALA A 55 9.48 14.34 9.62
C ALA A 55 10.68 13.56 10.17
N PRO A 56 11.54 14.20 10.98
CA PRO A 56 12.62 13.48 11.66
C PRO A 56 12.07 12.31 12.47
N GLY A 57 12.77 11.16 12.43
CA GLY A 57 12.32 9.94 13.08
C GLY A 57 11.47 9.02 12.22
N GLY A 58 11.18 9.40 10.96
CA GLY A 58 10.51 8.54 10.00
C GLY A 58 11.44 7.50 9.38
N LEU A 59 11.09 7.02 8.16
CA LEU A 59 11.79 5.91 7.50
C LEU A 59 13.23 6.23 7.02
N GLY A 60 13.68 7.48 7.13
CA GLY A 60 15.04 7.86 6.81
C GLY A 60 15.27 8.22 5.35
N THR A 61 16.55 8.35 4.97
CA THR A 61 16.96 8.85 3.65
C THR A 61 16.81 7.84 2.52
N ASP A 62 16.73 6.55 2.84
CA ASP A 62 16.59 5.48 1.84
C ASP A 62 15.16 5.27 1.38
N ARG A 63 14.27 6.15 1.79
CA ARG A 63 12.83 6.03 1.54
C ARG A 63 12.50 5.95 0.05
N TYR A 64 13.19 6.72 -0.78
CA TYR A 64 12.96 6.70 -2.23
C TYR A 64 13.24 5.31 -2.80
N GLN A 65 14.38 4.73 -2.49
CA GLN A 65 14.76 3.40 -3.00
C GLN A 65 13.83 2.32 -2.49
N MET A 66 13.48 2.41 -1.22
CA MET A 66 12.53 1.49 -0.59
C MET A 66 11.17 1.54 -1.29
N ASN A 67 10.65 2.74 -1.53
CA ASN A 67 9.38 2.94 -2.22
C ASN A 67 9.44 2.43 -3.66
N LYS A 68 10.54 2.67 -4.35
CA LYS A 68 10.70 2.23 -5.73
C LYS A 68 10.72 0.72 -5.85
N LYS A 69 11.48 0.04 -4.99
CA LYS A 69 11.52 -1.42 -4.96
C LYS A 69 10.15 -2.02 -4.65
N ALA A 70 9.45 -1.44 -3.68
CA ALA A 70 8.10 -1.88 -3.32
C ALA A 70 7.12 -1.67 -4.48
N GLN A 71 7.19 -0.52 -5.15
CA GLN A 71 6.36 -0.22 -6.32
C GLN A 71 6.57 -1.28 -7.41
N GLU A 72 7.81 -1.55 -7.75
CA GLU A 72 8.15 -2.52 -8.79
C GLU A 72 7.66 -3.92 -8.43
N TYR A 73 7.87 -4.32 -7.19
CA TYR A 73 7.41 -5.62 -6.68
C TYR A 73 5.90 -5.77 -6.78
N LEU A 74 5.15 -4.77 -6.28
CA LEU A 74 3.69 -4.83 -6.26
C LEU A 74 3.09 -4.81 -7.67
N CYS A 75 3.63 -4.00 -8.55
CA CYS A 75 3.13 -3.91 -9.93
C CYS A 75 3.45 -5.18 -10.72
N LYS A 76 4.55 -5.85 -10.41
CA LYS A 76 4.91 -7.13 -11.05
C LYS A 76 4.05 -8.27 -10.52
N LYS A 77 3.81 -8.31 -9.21
CA LYS A 77 3.05 -9.40 -8.57
C LYS A 77 1.54 -9.29 -8.82
N TYR A 78 1.02 -8.06 -8.85
CA TYR A 78 -0.42 -7.80 -9.00
C TYR A 78 -0.71 -6.89 -10.19
N PRO A 79 -0.39 -7.30 -11.42
CA PRO A 79 -0.44 -6.41 -12.59
C PRO A 79 -1.85 -5.93 -12.95
N LYS A 80 -2.90 -6.67 -12.57
CA LYS A 80 -4.28 -6.28 -12.83
C LYS A 80 -4.82 -5.27 -11.83
N ILE A 81 -4.19 -5.18 -10.67
CA ILE A 81 -4.66 -4.33 -9.57
C ILE A 81 -3.76 -3.13 -9.36
N ALA A 82 -2.45 -3.33 -9.45
CA ALA A 82 -1.45 -2.30 -9.13
C ALA A 82 -0.76 -1.80 -10.38
N LYS A 83 -0.72 -0.46 -10.53
CA LYS A 83 -0.01 0.22 -11.62
C LYS A 83 0.97 1.21 -11.03
N PRO A 84 2.15 1.39 -11.66
CA PRO A 84 3.11 2.36 -11.17
C PRO A 84 2.59 3.78 -11.40
N LYS A 85 2.86 4.64 -10.42
CA LYS A 85 2.51 6.05 -10.46
C LYS A 85 3.65 6.83 -9.81
N PHE A 86 3.81 8.08 -10.19
CA PHE A 86 4.79 8.97 -9.58
C PHE A 86 4.12 10.26 -9.17
N ARG A 87 4.49 10.76 -7.99
CA ARG A 87 4.04 12.09 -7.55
C ARG A 87 4.74 13.17 -8.38
N LYS A 88 4.26 14.41 -8.25
CA LYS A 88 4.89 15.55 -8.92
C LYS A 88 6.35 15.73 -8.53
N ASP A 89 6.71 15.35 -7.31
CA ASP A 89 8.09 15.42 -6.81
C ASP A 89 8.95 14.20 -7.22
N GLY A 90 8.39 13.27 -7.98
CA GLY A 90 9.08 12.07 -8.42
C GLY A 90 8.99 10.86 -7.49
N THR A 91 8.29 10.97 -6.37
CA THR A 91 8.16 9.86 -5.43
C THR A 91 7.38 8.70 -6.05
N PRO A 92 7.93 7.48 -6.03
CA PRO A 92 7.23 6.31 -6.56
C PRO A 92 6.00 5.96 -5.71
N GLU A 93 4.88 5.72 -6.38
CA GLU A 93 3.62 5.32 -5.76
C GLU A 93 2.99 4.17 -6.54
N VAL A 94 1.93 3.62 -5.98
CA VAL A 94 1.14 2.58 -6.63
C VAL A 94 -0.29 3.07 -6.74
N SER A 95 -0.82 3.02 -7.95
CA SER A 95 -2.24 3.27 -8.21
C SER A 95 -2.98 1.94 -8.20
N LEU A 96 -4.05 1.87 -7.41
CA LEU A 96 -4.86 0.65 -7.31
C LEU A 96 -6.09 0.78 -8.19
N ASN A 97 -6.35 -0.27 -8.97
CA ASN A 97 -7.58 -0.38 -9.74
C ASN A 97 -8.72 -0.74 -8.80
N ARG A 98 -9.77 0.08 -8.77
CA ARG A 98 -10.92 -0.10 -7.87
C ARG A 98 -11.84 -1.24 -8.31
N ASN A 99 -11.83 -1.57 -9.60
CA ASN A 99 -12.67 -2.62 -10.17
C ASN A 99 -11.84 -3.54 -11.04
N PRO A 100 -10.88 -4.29 -10.45
CA PRO A 100 -10.04 -5.17 -11.22
C PRO A 100 -10.84 -6.34 -11.78
N ASP A 101 -10.54 -6.67 -13.03
CA ASP A 101 -11.15 -7.82 -13.70
C ASP A 101 -10.29 -9.06 -13.41
N ILE A 102 -10.63 -9.72 -12.30
CA ILE A 102 -9.92 -10.89 -11.80
C ILE A 102 -10.86 -12.05 -11.46
#